data_b3ea526d9b261f8ea48262eded76b950
#
_entry.id   b3ea526d9b261f8ea48262eded76b950
#
_cell.length_a   1.000
_cell.length_b   1.000
_cell.length_c   1.000
_cell.angle_alpha   90.00
_cell.angle_beta   90.00
_cell.angle_gamma   90.00
#
_symmetry.space_group_name_H-M   'P 1'
#
loop_
_entity.id
_entity.type
_entity.pdbx_description
1 polymer ?
#
loop_
_entity_poly.entity_id
_entity_poly.type
_entity_poly.pdbx_seq_one_letter_code
_entity_poly.pdbx_strand_id
1 'polypeptide(L)'
;MILVGIDIGKNKHTFSIIDKETGEILLNPSVFNNNQEGFLSLIKKLSNYAKSELLIGMEDTGHYHFALLKYLLDSRYTVALVNPTTTDLTRKLYGGITKNDTLDSLTICDVIGSNQRKKPYRITKVNRFDLYEQKQLTRHHHNLKEELNAYKNRLQKCIDIVFP
;
A
#
# COMPACT_ATOMS: atom_id res chain seq x y z
N MET A 1 20.37 2.01 -7.11
CA MET A 1 19.24 1.39 -6.34
C MET A 1 17.95 1.64 -7.11
N ILE A 2 17.19 0.58 -7.33
CA ILE A 2 15.98 0.62 -8.19
C ILE A 2 14.74 0.72 -7.30
N LEU A 3 13.89 1.71 -7.59
CA LEU A 3 12.64 1.96 -6.89
C LEU A 3 11.48 1.46 -7.75
N VAL A 4 10.56 0.76 -7.14
CA VAL A 4 9.33 0.28 -7.78
C VAL A 4 8.15 0.83 -6.98
N GLY A 5 7.37 1.73 -7.58
CA GLY A 5 6.15 2.23 -6.96
C GLY A 5 4.94 1.51 -7.52
N ILE A 6 4.08 0.99 -6.63
CA ILE A 6 2.86 0.28 -7.02
C ILE A 6 1.65 1.00 -6.44
N ASP A 7 0.83 1.57 -7.30
CA ASP A 7 -0.49 2.05 -6.95
C ASP A 7 -1.49 0.89 -6.91
N ILE A 8 -2.25 0.81 -5.81
CA ILE A 8 -3.10 -0.34 -5.50
C ILE A 8 -4.55 -0.07 -5.88
N GLY A 9 -5.05 -0.81 -6.85
CA GLY A 9 -6.46 -0.83 -7.20
C GLY A 9 -7.14 -2.17 -6.88
N LYS A 10 -8.45 -2.19 -6.90
CA LYS A 10 -9.25 -3.39 -6.61
C LYS A 10 -8.97 -4.55 -7.58
N ASN A 11 -9.02 -4.28 -8.87
CA ASN A 11 -8.92 -5.29 -9.94
C ASN A 11 -7.57 -5.25 -10.66
N LYS A 12 -6.94 -4.09 -10.68
CA LYS A 12 -5.67 -3.83 -11.37
C LYS A 12 -4.80 -2.94 -10.52
N HIS A 13 -3.51 -3.12 -10.65
CA HIS A 13 -2.48 -2.27 -10.05
C HIS A 13 -1.68 -1.59 -11.14
N THR A 14 -1.20 -0.38 -10.88
CA THR A 14 -0.28 0.34 -11.76
C THR A 14 1.09 0.41 -11.11
N PHE A 15 2.17 0.17 -11.85
CA PHE A 15 3.51 0.27 -11.32
C PHE A 15 4.48 0.97 -12.26
N SER A 16 5.49 1.59 -11.68
CA SER A 16 6.58 2.26 -12.37
C SER A 16 7.91 1.83 -11.76
N ILE A 17 8.97 1.92 -12.52
CA ILE A 17 10.33 1.64 -12.08
C ILE A 17 11.21 2.84 -12.36
N ILE A 18 11.94 3.32 -11.35
CA ILE A 18 12.84 4.47 -11.42
C ILE A 18 14.22 4.08 -10.87
N ASP A 19 15.27 4.55 -11.52
CA ASP A 19 16.59 4.55 -10.89
C ASP A 19 16.67 5.70 -9.89
N LYS A 20 16.95 5.37 -8.62
CA LYS A 20 17.03 6.36 -7.54
C LYS A 20 18.16 7.38 -7.73
N GLU A 21 19.27 6.99 -8.33
CA GLU A 21 20.48 7.80 -8.40
C GLU A 21 20.42 8.79 -9.54
N THR A 22 19.89 8.35 -10.68
CA THR A 22 19.75 9.20 -11.87
C THR A 22 18.40 9.90 -11.96
N GLY A 23 17.38 9.39 -11.27
CA GLY A 23 15.98 9.83 -11.43
C GLY A 23 15.33 9.35 -12.74
N GLU A 24 16.02 8.50 -13.51
CA GLU A 24 15.54 8.02 -14.81
C GLU A 24 14.36 7.03 -14.63
N ILE A 25 13.31 7.21 -15.43
CA ILE A 25 12.19 6.27 -15.48
C ILE A 25 12.60 5.08 -16.35
N LEU A 26 12.94 3.96 -15.71
CA LEU A 26 13.35 2.72 -16.37
C LEU A 26 12.15 1.95 -16.95
N LEU A 27 10.98 2.09 -16.33
CA LEU A 27 9.71 1.57 -16.84
C LEU A 27 8.61 2.59 -16.60
N ASN A 28 8.00 3.04 -17.69
CA ASN A 28 6.80 3.86 -17.65
C ASN A 28 5.64 3.13 -16.96
N PRO A 29 4.68 3.85 -16.38
CA PRO A 29 3.53 3.26 -15.70
C PRO A 29 2.88 2.16 -16.51
N SER A 30 2.86 0.97 -15.96
CA SER A 30 2.35 -0.25 -16.57
C SER A 30 1.34 -0.92 -15.66
N VAL A 31 0.28 -1.47 -16.24
CA VAL A 31 -0.82 -2.08 -15.51
C VAL A 31 -0.67 -3.60 -15.45
N PHE A 32 -1.03 -4.21 -14.30
CA PHE A 32 -1.18 -5.65 -14.15
C PHE A 32 -2.43 -5.98 -13.32
N ASN A 33 -2.98 -7.16 -13.53
CA ASN A 33 -4.20 -7.60 -12.84
C ASN A 33 -3.89 -8.01 -11.39
N ASN A 34 -4.86 -7.78 -10.49
CA ASN A 34 -4.78 -8.24 -9.10
C ASN A 34 -5.16 -9.74 -9.01
N ASN A 35 -4.34 -10.59 -9.63
CA ASN A 35 -4.45 -12.05 -9.64
C ASN A 35 -3.07 -12.68 -9.83
N GLN A 36 -3.02 -14.02 -9.74
CA GLN A 36 -1.76 -14.75 -9.84
C GLN A 36 -0.99 -14.49 -11.15
N GLU A 37 -1.68 -14.41 -12.28
CA GLU A 37 -1.04 -14.16 -13.59
C GLU A 37 -0.42 -12.75 -13.64
N GLY A 38 -1.13 -11.75 -13.10
CA GLY A 38 -0.61 -10.39 -12.97
C GLY A 38 0.63 -10.32 -12.08
N PHE A 39 0.62 -11.04 -10.95
CA PHE A 39 1.78 -11.11 -10.04
C PHE A 39 2.98 -11.77 -10.71
N LEU A 40 2.78 -12.85 -11.45
CA LEU A 40 3.84 -13.49 -12.24
C LEU A 40 4.41 -12.54 -13.31
N SER A 41 3.54 -11.79 -13.99
CA SER A 41 3.94 -10.78 -14.97
C SER A 41 4.81 -9.68 -14.34
N LEU A 42 4.43 -9.20 -13.16
CA LEU A 42 5.23 -8.25 -12.38
C LEU A 42 6.61 -8.83 -12.05
N ILE A 43 6.66 -10.03 -11.45
CA ILE A 43 7.92 -10.70 -11.08
C ILE A 43 8.83 -10.89 -12.29
N LYS A 44 8.30 -11.25 -13.45
CA LYS A 44 9.07 -11.38 -14.69
C LYS A 44 9.75 -10.06 -15.08
N LYS A 45 9.10 -8.93 -14.90
CA LYS A 45 9.70 -7.61 -15.16
C LYS A 45 10.74 -7.23 -14.09
N LEU A 46 10.46 -7.56 -12.82
CA LEU A 46 11.39 -7.29 -11.72
C LEU A 46 12.64 -8.19 -11.77
N SER A 47 12.57 -9.37 -12.39
CA SER A 47 13.71 -10.30 -12.50
C SER A 47 14.87 -9.78 -13.36
N ASN A 48 14.67 -8.68 -14.09
CA ASN A 48 15.76 -7.98 -14.79
C ASN A 48 16.73 -7.25 -13.83
N TYR A 49 16.38 -7.14 -12.54
CA TYR A 49 17.15 -6.45 -11.53
C TYR A 49 17.48 -7.39 -10.36
N ALA A 50 18.62 -7.20 -9.72
CA ALA A 50 18.97 -7.94 -8.51
C ALA A 50 18.00 -7.57 -7.37
N LYS A 51 17.45 -8.58 -6.66
CA LYS A 51 16.50 -8.35 -5.56
C LYS A 51 17.05 -7.46 -4.45
N SER A 52 18.37 -7.50 -4.22
CA SER A 52 19.08 -6.67 -3.24
C SER A 52 19.10 -5.18 -3.60
N GLU A 53 18.92 -4.87 -4.87
CA GLU A 53 18.91 -3.49 -5.39
C GLU A 53 17.50 -2.91 -5.51
N LEU A 54 16.47 -3.75 -5.34
CA LEU A 54 15.07 -3.37 -5.46
C LEU A 54 14.48 -2.96 -4.12
N LEU A 55 13.80 -1.81 -4.10
CA LEU A 55 12.87 -1.41 -3.05
C LEU A 55 11.49 -1.20 -3.68
N ILE A 56 10.52 -1.99 -3.26
CA ILE A 56 9.15 -1.93 -3.76
C ILE A 56 8.30 -1.15 -2.77
N GLY A 57 7.66 -0.07 -3.22
CA GLY A 57 6.71 0.72 -2.44
C GLY A 57 5.27 0.45 -2.84
N MET A 58 4.37 0.42 -1.87
CA MET A 58 2.93 0.39 -2.10
C MET A 58 2.19 1.09 -0.98
N GLU A 59 1.00 1.63 -1.25
CA GLU A 59 0.19 2.25 -0.23
C GLU A 59 -0.45 1.23 0.72
N ASP A 60 -0.46 1.56 2.04
CA ASP A 60 -1.18 0.81 3.09
C ASP A 60 -2.66 1.24 3.12
N THR A 61 -3.37 1.07 1.99
CA THR A 61 -4.78 1.43 1.82
C THR A 61 -5.67 0.20 1.76
N GLY A 62 -6.70 0.15 2.63
CA GLY A 62 -7.70 -0.91 2.60
C GLY A 62 -7.12 -2.32 2.70
N HIS A 63 -7.64 -3.25 1.89
CA HIS A 63 -7.25 -4.67 1.92
C HIS A 63 -6.74 -5.20 0.56
N TYR A 64 -6.84 -4.42 -0.51
CA TYR A 64 -6.51 -4.91 -1.86
C TYR A 64 -5.02 -5.19 -2.08
N HIS A 65 -4.15 -4.60 -1.28
CA HIS A 65 -2.70 -4.81 -1.36
C HIS A 65 -2.23 -6.13 -0.72
N PHE A 66 -3.05 -6.77 0.14
CA PHE A 66 -2.60 -7.92 0.94
C PHE A 66 -2.10 -9.10 0.13
N ALA A 67 -2.84 -9.52 -0.89
CA ALA A 67 -2.46 -10.67 -1.72
C ALA A 67 -1.12 -10.43 -2.41
N LEU A 68 -0.94 -9.23 -3.00
CA LEU A 68 0.30 -8.83 -3.63
C LEU A 68 1.45 -8.70 -2.62
N LEU A 69 1.21 -8.07 -1.47
CA LEU A 69 2.20 -7.92 -0.41
C LEU A 69 2.72 -9.29 0.04
N LYS A 70 1.80 -10.23 0.37
CA LYS A 70 2.18 -11.58 0.75
C LYS A 70 3.01 -12.25 -0.34
N TYR A 71 2.57 -12.20 -1.59
CA TYR A 71 3.26 -12.79 -2.73
C TYR A 71 4.69 -12.25 -2.92
N LEU A 72 4.89 -10.93 -2.79
CA LEU A 72 6.20 -10.28 -2.89
C LEU A 72 7.11 -10.67 -1.73
N LEU A 73 6.59 -10.71 -0.50
CA LEU A 73 7.34 -11.12 0.69
C LEU A 73 7.75 -12.59 0.62
N ASP A 74 6.85 -13.49 0.22
CA ASP A 74 7.15 -14.92 0.01
C ASP A 74 8.21 -15.10 -1.10
N SER A 75 8.20 -14.22 -2.10
CA SER A 75 9.21 -14.15 -3.15
C SER A 75 10.51 -13.46 -2.72
N ARG A 76 10.64 -13.08 -1.43
CA ARG A 76 11.83 -12.46 -0.82
C ARG A 76 12.20 -11.08 -1.38
N TYR A 77 11.23 -10.29 -1.79
CA TYR A 77 11.43 -8.88 -2.11
C TYR A 77 11.35 -8.01 -0.86
N THR A 78 12.04 -6.87 -0.89
CA THR A 78 11.93 -5.84 0.15
C THR A 78 10.77 -4.92 -0.18
N VAL A 79 9.77 -4.85 0.70
CA VAL A 79 8.57 -4.06 0.49
C VAL A 79 8.45 -2.95 1.53
N ALA A 80 8.21 -1.74 1.07
CA ALA A 80 7.93 -0.54 1.85
C ALA A 80 6.44 -0.21 1.80
N LEU A 81 5.77 -0.17 2.95
CA LEU A 81 4.41 0.33 3.05
C LEU A 81 4.42 1.84 3.32
N VAL A 82 3.74 2.58 2.46
CA VAL A 82 3.64 4.03 2.48
C VAL A 82 2.29 4.44 3.05
N ASN A 83 2.28 5.45 3.91
CA ASN A 83 1.03 6.03 4.40
C ASN A 83 0.36 6.83 3.27
N PRO A 84 -0.92 6.62 2.96
CA PRO A 84 -1.66 7.36 1.92
C PRO A 84 -1.59 8.88 2.09
N THR A 85 -1.60 9.37 3.33
CA THR A 85 -1.45 10.80 3.61
C THR A 85 -0.11 11.35 3.09
N THR A 86 0.94 10.55 3.13
CA THR A 86 2.27 10.97 2.62
C THR A 86 2.26 11.07 1.11
N THR A 87 1.67 10.10 0.42
CA THR A 87 1.54 10.12 -1.05
C THR A 87 0.71 11.33 -1.50
N ASP A 88 -0.41 11.61 -0.81
CA ASP A 88 -1.25 12.77 -1.09
C ASP A 88 -0.51 14.11 -0.90
N LEU A 89 0.28 14.24 0.17
CA LEU A 89 1.08 15.44 0.40
C LEU A 89 2.17 15.60 -0.66
N THR A 90 2.85 14.53 -1.03
CA THR A 90 3.90 14.55 -2.07
C THR A 90 3.31 14.94 -3.42
N ARG A 91 2.16 14.39 -3.79
CA ARG A 91 1.46 14.74 -5.04
C ARG A 91 1.08 16.23 -5.09
N LYS A 92 0.59 16.79 -3.98
CA LYS A 92 0.26 18.23 -3.88
C LYS A 92 1.49 19.12 -4.05
N LEU A 93 2.66 18.70 -3.59
CA LEU A 93 3.92 19.43 -3.78
C LEU A 93 4.32 19.54 -5.26
N TYR A 94 3.98 18.55 -6.07
CA TYR A 94 4.22 18.58 -7.52
C TYR A 94 3.13 19.33 -8.32
N GLY A 95 2.22 20.04 -7.66
CA GLY A 95 1.15 20.80 -8.31
C GLY A 95 0.05 19.93 -8.92
N GLY A 96 0.06 18.64 -8.63
CA GLY A 96 -0.94 17.68 -9.12
C GLY A 96 -2.25 17.79 -8.34
N ILE A 97 -3.23 18.49 -8.93
CA ILE A 97 -4.60 18.55 -8.37
C ILE A 97 -5.41 17.33 -8.79
N THR A 98 -5.06 16.70 -9.92
CA THR A 98 -5.83 15.61 -10.51
C THR A 98 -5.21 14.26 -10.12
N LYS A 99 -6.00 13.40 -9.49
CA LYS A 99 -5.62 12.00 -9.24
C LYS A 99 -5.52 11.26 -10.56
N ASN A 100 -4.36 10.67 -10.82
CA ASN A 100 -4.09 9.86 -12.00
C ASN A 100 -3.21 8.68 -11.61
N ASP A 101 -3.68 7.46 -11.84
CA ASP A 101 -3.00 6.20 -11.50
C ASP A 101 -1.56 6.15 -12.02
N THR A 102 -1.30 6.81 -13.13
CA THR A 102 0.04 6.96 -13.74
C THR A 102 0.97 7.76 -12.84
N LEU A 103 0.51 8.91 -12.32
CA LEU A 103 1.29 9.78 -11.44
C LEU A 103 1.42 9.17 -10.05
N ASP A 104 0.42 8.42 -9.59
CA ASP A 104 0.40 7.86 -8.24
C ASP A 104 1.51 6.81 -8.07
N SER A 105 1.78 5.96 -9.06
CA SER A 105 2.88 4.99 -9.01
C SER A 105 4.26 5.66 -9.01
N LEU A 106 4.46 6.74 -9.75
CA LEU A 106 5.70 7.54 -9.75
C LEU A 106 5.87 8.27 -8.40
N THR A 107 4.79 8.86 -7.88
CA THR A 107 4.80 9.52 -6.56
C THR A 107 5.21 8.57 -5.44
N ILE A 108 4.77 7.30 -5.49
CA ILE A 108 5.21 6.27 -4.53
C ILE A 108 6.71 6.02 -4.65
N CYS A 109 7.28 5.98 -5.87
CA CYS A 109 8.73 5.90 -6.05
C CYS A 109 9.44 7.07 -5.39
N ASP A 110 8.96 8.31 -5.55
CA ASP A 110 9.55 9.50 -4.95
C ASP A 110 9.52 9.45 -3.43
N VAL A 111 8.38 9.00 -2.86
CA VAL A 111 8.24 8.85 -1.40
C VAL A 111 9.25 7.84 -0.84
N ILE A 112 9.40 6.66 -1.46
CA ILE A 112 10.35 5.64 -0.98
C ILE A 112 11.81 5.97 -1.32
N GLY A 113 12.02 6.77 -2.36
CA GLY A 113 13.34 7.31 -2.75
C GLY A 113 13.82 8.48 -1.89
N SER A 114 12.93 9.09 -1.11
CA SER A 114 13.22 10.26 -0.30
C SER A 114 14.42 10.04 0.65
N ASN A 115 15.35 11.01 0.65
CA ASN A 115 16.52 11.05 1.53
C ASN A 115 16.24 11.71 2.89
N GLN A 116 14.99 11.90 3.27
CA GLN A 116 14.62 12.50 4.53
C GLN A 116 15.21 11.72 5.72
N ARG A 117 15.65 12.43 6.77
CA ARG A 117 16.17 11.83 8.01
C ARG A 117 15.19 10.84 8.64
N LYS A 118 13.90 11.13 8.57
CA LYS A 118 12.81 10.24 9.01
C LYS A 118 12.07 9.74 7.78
N LYS A 119 12.23 8.48 7.46
CA LYS A 119 11.61 7.88 6.28
C LYS A 119 10.08 7.86 6.40
N PRO A 120 9.36 8.35 5.38
CA PRO A 120 7.90 8.44 5.40
C PRO A 120 7.21 7.08 5.10
N TYR A 121 7.92 5.97 5.21
CA TYR A 121 7.44 4.63 4.94
C TYR A 121 7.97 3.60 5.93
N ARG A 122 7.36 2.43 5.96
CA ARG A 122 7.76 1.30 6.80
C ARG A 122 8.14 0.10 5.95
N ILE A 123 9.35 -0.42 6.16
CA ILE A 123 9.78 -1.69 5.56
C ILE A 123 9.05 -2.83 6.24
N THR A 124 8.37 -3.65 5.45
CA THR A 124 7.69 -4.87 5.89
C THR A 124 8.55 -6.08 5.58
N LYS A 125 8.75 -6.94 6.59
CA LYS A 125 9.52 -8.18 6.47
C LYS A 125 8.59 -9.38 6.55
N VAL A 126 8.97 -10.51 5.94
CA VAL A 126 8.20 -11.78 5.93
C VAL A 126 7.80 -12.21 7.35
N ASN A 127 8.73 -12.15 8.30
CA ASN A 127 8.49 -12.55 9.69
C ASN A 127 7.54 -11.62 10.47
N ARG A 128 7.07 -10.53 9.86
CA ARG A 128 6.09 -9.61 10.44
C ARG A 128 4.74 -9.65 9.74
N PHE A 129 4.60 -10.48 8.71
CA PHE A 129 3.31 -10.59 8.01
C PHE A 129 2.23 -11.14 8.93
N ASP A 130 2.53 -12.18 9.71
CA ASP A 130 1.60 -12.75 10.69
C ASP A 130 1.16 -11.71 11.74
N LEU A 131 2.10 -10.87 12.21
CA LEU A 131 1.78 -9.75 13.11
C LEU A 131 0.89 -8.69 12.44
N TYR A 132 1.01 -8.52 11.13
CA TYR A 132 0.16 -7.61 10.38
C TYR A 132 -1.26 -8.15 10.27
N GLU A 133 -1.43 -9.43 9.95
CA GLU A 133 -2.73 -10.11 9.96
C GLU A 133 -3.39 -10.04 11.34
N GLN A 134 -2.67 -10.36 12.41
CA GLN A 134 -3.15 -10.24 13.78
C GLN A 134 -3.60 -8.81 14.12
N LYS A 135 -2.84 -7.81 13.68
CA LYS A 135 -3.21 -6.40 13.87
C LYS A 135 -4.52 -6.04 13.14
N GLN A 136 -4.75 -6.56 11.93
CA GLN A 136 -5.99 -6.33 11.22
C GLN A 136 -7.18 -7.01 11.91
N LEU A 137 -7.00 -8.25 12.38
CA LEU A 137 -8.03 -8.96 13.17
C LEU A 137 -8.36 -8.20 14.45
N THR A 138 -7.35 -7.70 15.17
CA THR A 138 -7.54 -6.90 16.40
C THR A 138 -8.30 -5.60 16.12
N ARG A 139 -7.96 -4.89 15.03
CA ARG A 139 -8.69 -3.69 14.61
C ARG A 139 -10.14 -4.00 14.25
N HIS A 140 -10.38 -5.07 13.50
CA HIS A 140 -11.73 -5.48 13.13
C HIS A 140 -12.56 -5.84 14.37
N HIS A 141 -12.00 -6.60 15.30
CA HIS A 141 -12.64 -6.91 16.56
C HIS A 141 -12.97 -5.64 17.38
N HIS A 142 -12.06 -4.65 17.41
CA HIS A 142 -12.31 -3.38 18.08
C HIS A 142 -13.48 -2.63 17.45
N ASN A 143 -13.50 -2.50 16.11
CA ASN A 143 -14.57 -1.84 15.39
C ASN A 143 -15.94 -2.50 15.63
N LEU A 144 -15.99 -3.84 15.60
CA LEU A 144 -17.23 -4.59 15.92
C LEU A 144 -17.71 -4.32 17.35
N LYS A 145 -16.80 -4.19 18.33
CA LYS A 145 -17.18 -3.80 19.69
C LYS A 145 -17.76 -2.40 19.78
N GLU A 146 -17.18 -1.43 19.08
CA GLU A 146 -17.70 -0.07 19.03
C GLU A 146 -19.09 0.00 18.38
N GLU A 147 -19.28 -0.73 17.26
CA GLU A 147 -20.60 -0.85 16.62
C GLU A 147 -21.64 -1.50 17.55
N LEU A 148 -21.26 -2.58 18.22
CA LEU A 148 -22.14 -3.24 19.22
C LEU A 148 -22.56 -2.28 20.33
N ASN A 149 -21.64 -1.50 20.85
CA ASN A 149 -21.92 -0.49 21.89
C ASN A 149 -22.85 0.61 21.34
N ALA A 150 -22.65 1.05 20.12
CA ALA A 150 -23.54 2.01 19.47
C ALA A 150 -24.97 1.48 19.32
N TYR A 151 -25.12 0.20 18.92
CA TYR A 151 -26.44 -0.44 18.83
C TYR A 151 -27.10 -0.63 20.19
N LYS A 152 -26.35 -1.03 21.23
CA LYS A 152 -26.86 -1.12 22.61
C LYS A 152 -27.39 0.23 23.10
N ASN A 153 -26.65 1.29 22.89
CA ASN A 153 -27.04 2.63 23.29
C ASN A 153 -28.29 3.12 22.54
N ARG A 154 -28.42 2.79 21.24
CA ARG A 154 -29.62 3.09 20.46
C ARG A 154 -30.84 2.31 20.97
N LEU A 155 -30.67 1.03 21.26
CA LEU A 155 -31.71 0.18 21.83
C LEU A 155 -32.17 0.73 23.18
N GLN A 156 -31.22 1.06 24.08
CA GLN A 156 -31.54 1.64 25.39
C GLN A 156 -32.36 2.91 25.25
N LYS A 157 -31.99 3.81 24.34
CA LYS A 157 -32.80 5.02 24.07
C LYS A 157 -34.22 4.71 23.61
N CYS A 158 -34.38 3.70 22.76
CA CYS A 158 -35.72 3.27 22.33
C CYS A 158 -36.54 2.73 23.50
N ILE A 159 -35.93 1.94 24.38
CA ILE A 159 -36.58 1.39 25.58
C ILE A 159 -37.00 2.55 26.52
N ASP A 160 -36.12 3.48 26.78
CA ASP A 160 -36.38 4.62 27.67
C ASP A 160 -37.51 5.55 27.13
N ILE A 161 -37.70 5.59 25.80
CA ILE A 161 -38.80 6.33 25.18
C ILE A 161 -40.15 5.61 25.33
N VAL A 162 -40.13 4.29 25.19
CA VAL A 162 -41.36 3.43 25.18
C VAL A 162 -41.80 3.09 26.59
N PHE A 163 -40.86 2.92 27.51
CA PHE A 163 -41.07 2.54 28.92
C PHE A 163 -40.35 3.52 29.85
N PRO A 164 -40.90 4.78 29.98
CA PRO A 164 -40.29 5.80 30.81
C PRO A 164 -40.35 5.47 32.31
#